data_19a7b115949c95f5b3b922b5668cf5e7
#
_entry.id   19a7b115949c95f5b3b922b5668cf5e7
#
_cell.length_a   1.000
_cell.length_b   1.000
_cell.length_c   1.000
_cell.angle_alpha   90.00
_cell.angle_beta   90.00
_cell.angle_gamma   90.00
#
_symmetry.space_group_name_H-M   'P 1'
#
loop_
_entity.id
_entity.type
_entity.pdbx_description
1 polymer ?
#
loop_
_entity_poly.entity_id
_entity_poly.type
_entity_poly.pdbx_seq_one_letter_code
_entity_poly.pdbx_strand_id
1 'polypeptide(L)'
;MITIKEQLVTENEILRSRLNELEEALAAIRNGEVDAIMVTGNKGEQVYSVSSAETPYRTFIEEMNEGAVTLTREGTILYCNQRFADLVKYPYKKVIGSSIKRYITPDDNSKLDSFLAQLTQEKHDVLIVTLTNTLYLRLSVHLLPPYLQGDNYMLIATDISDLKKKEQELIEIIGKLETHIMALRTLRIDNICDTLDAVGTKNKMEIANDKLYKEIVKLNRLVAKLKKKQKKATI
;
A
#
# COMPACT_ATOMS: atom_id res chain seq x y z
N MET A 1 -65.85 25.16 26.61
CA MET A 1 -64.77 25.75 25.77
C MET A 1 -63.45 25.51 26.46
N ILE A 2 -62.61 24.69 25.89
CA ILE A 2 -61.23 24.48 26.43
C ILE A 2 -60.49 25.80 26.19
N THR A 3 -59.91 26.35 27.24
CA THR A 3 -59.17 27.63 27.12
C THR A 3 -57.90 27.42 26.34
N ILE A 4 -57.46 28.39 25.53
CA ILE A 4 -56.22 28.35 24.73
C ILE A 4 -55.00 27.90 25.61
N LYS A 5 -55.01 28.29 26.87
CA LYS A 5 -54.01 27.88 27.86
C LYS A 5 -54.00 26.38 28.13
N GLU A 6 -55.15 25.73 28.22
CA GLU A 6 -55.30 24.29 28.44
C GLU A 6 -54.84 23.52 27.20
N GLN A 7 -55.11 24.01 26.00
CA GLN A 7 -54.61 23.44 24.72
C GLN A 7 -53.09 23.50 24.62
N LEU A 8 -52.48 24.65 24.98
CA LEU A 8 -51.02 24.81 24.97
C LEU A 8 -50.35 23.93 26.05
N VAL A 9 -50.97 23.72 27.22
CA VAL A 9 -50.43 22.81 28.24
C VAL A 9 -50.46 21.38 27.72
N THR A 10 -51.58 20.91 27.19
CA THR A 10 -51.69 19.55 26.64
C THR A 10 -50.73 19.31 25.48
N GLU A 11 -50.58 20.28 24.57
CA GLU A 11 -49.62 20.19 23.45
C GLU A 11 -48.18 20.11 23.98
N ASN A 12 -47.83 20.92 24.99
CA ASN A 12 -46.52 20.89 25.61
C ASN A 12 -46.21 19.55 26.32
N GLU A 13 -47.19 18.95 26.95
CA GLU A 13 -47.08 17.62 27.55
C GLU A 13 -46.86 16.55 26.48
N ILE A 14 -47.59 16.58 25.38
CA ILE A 14 -47.44 15.65 24.26
C ILE A 14 -46.05 15.80 23.63
N LEU A 15 -45.58 17.03 23.38
CA LEU A 15 -44.27 17.29 22.85
C LEU A 15 -43.14 16.84 23.77
N ARG A 16 -43.27 17.02 25.08
CA ARG A 16 -42.30 16.53 26.07
C ARG A 16 -42.25 15.00 26.09
N SER A 17 -43.38 14.33 26.03
CA SER A 17 -43.45 12.88 25.97
C SER A 17 -42.74 12.35 24.72
N ARG A 18 -43.01 12.93 23.56
CA ARG A 18 -42.33 12.57 22.30
C ARG A 18 -40.82 12.84 22.34
N LEU A 19 -40.41 13.93 22.98
CA LEU A 19 -39.00 14.27 23.12
C LEU A 19 -38.26 13.24 23.97
N ASN A 20 -38.85 12.83 25.11
CA ASN A 20 -38.31 11.78 25.95
C ASN A 20 -38.21 10.43 25.25
N GLU A 21 -39.25 10.03 24.50
CA GLU A 21 -39.21 8.79 23.70
C GLU A 21 -38.09 8.80 22.66
N LEU A 22 -37.86 9.96 21.99
CA LEU A 22 -36.77 10.10 21.02
C LEU A 22 -35.38 10.10 21.69
N GLU A 23 -35.26 10.74 22.87
CA GLU A 23 -34.01 10.74 23.63
C GLU A 23 -33.65 9.33 24.15
N GLU A 24 -34.65 8.58 24.64
CA GLU A 24 -34.48 7.18 25.05
C GLU A 24 -34.07 6.29 23.85
N ALA A 25 -34.72 6.45 22.70
CA ALA A 25 -34.37 5.71 21.49
C ALA A 25 -32.93 6.02 21.02
N LEU A 26 -32.54 7.30 21.04
CA LEU A 26 -31.18 7.71 20.71
C LEU A 26 -30.15 7.19 21.73
N ALA A 27 -30.49 7.15 23.01
CA ALA A 27 -29.64 6.59 24.05
C ALA A 27 -29.45 5.09 23.86
N ALA A 28 -30.52 4.34 23.55
CA ALA A 28 -30.47 2.90 23.27
C ALA A 28 -29.58 2.58 22.04
N ILE A 29 -29.69 3.38 20.97
CA ILE A 29 -28.83 3.28 19.79
C ILE A 29 -27.36 3.54 20.15
N ARG A 30 -27.10 4.62 20.90
CA ARG A 30 -25.74 5.02 21.28
C ARG A 30 -25.07 4.02 22.23
N ASN A 31 -25.86 3.37 23.09
CA ASN A 31 -25.39 2.37 24.03
C ASN A 31 -25.22 0.97 23.39
N GLY A 32 -25.64 0.80 22.13
CA GLY A 32 -25.58 -0.49 21.44
C GLY A 32 -26.66 -1.48 21.89
N GLU A 33 -27.75 -0.99 22.50
CA GLU A 33 -28.90 -1.80 22.96
C GLU A 33 -29.88 -2.11 21.82
N VAL A 34 -29.72 -1.40 20.67
CA VAL A 34 -30.51 -1.56 19.45
C VAL A 34 -29.58 -1.86 18.27
N ASP A 35 -29.69 -3.06 17.74
CA ASP A 35 -28.89 -3.54 16.62
C ASP A 35 -29.48 -3.19 15.25
N ALA A 36 -30.78 -2.88 15.18
CA ALA A 36 -31.47 -2.59 13.92
C ALA A 36 -32.67 -1.64 14.13
N ILE A 37 -32.89 -0.77 13.16
CA ILE A 37 -34.05 0.13 13.10
C ILE A 37 -34.93 -0.30 11.94
N MET A 38 -36.24 -0.50 12.19
CA MET A 38 -37.23 -0.74 11.17
C MET A 38 -37.82 0.60 10.71
N VAL A 39 -37.67 0.92 9.44
CA VAL A 39 -38.20 2.15 8.85
C VAL A 39 -39.33 1.78 7.89
N THR A 40 -40.53 2.26 8.16
CA THR A 40 -41.69 2.11 7.26
C THR A 40 -41.74 3.27 6.28
N GLY A 41 -41.46 2.98 5.02
CA GLY A 41 -41.46 3.98 3.94
C GLY A 41 -42.39 3.60 2.78
N ASN A 42 -42.39 4.40 1.71
CA ASN A 42 -43.22 4.18 0.51
C ASN A 42 -42.94 2.85 -0.23
N LYS A 43 -41.87 2.14 0.12
CA LYS A 43 -41.46 0.84 -0.43
C LYS A 43 -41.68 -0.34 0.53
N GLY A 44 -42.44 -0.14 1.61
CA GLY A 44 -42.66 -1.11 2.68
C GLY A 44 -41.72 -0.92 3.86
N GLU A 45 -41.72 -1.91 4.77
CA GLU A 45 -40.85 -1.95 5.91
C GLU A 45 -39.44 -2.34 5.51
N GLN A 46 -38.45 -1.51 5.83
CA GLN A 46 -37.04 -1.77 5.61
C GLN A 46 -36.30 -1.80 6.96
N VAL A 47 -35.53 -2.87 7.17
CA VAL A 47 -34.71 -3.02 8.36
C VAL A 47 -33.31 -2.48 8.07
N TYR A 48 -32.90 -1.47 8.80
CA TYR A 48 -31.54 -0.93 8.76
C TYR A 48 -30.78 -1.38 10.01
N SER A 49 -29.74 -2.16 9.84
CA SER A 49 -28.87 -2.51 10.96
C SER A 49 -27.99 -1.34 11.34
N VAL A 50 -28.01 -0.92 12.61
CA VAL A 50 -27.28 0.25 13.12
C VAL A 50 -25.82 -0.10 13.44
N SER A 51 -25.54 -1.35 13.83
CA SER A 51 -24.20 -1.76 14.27
C SER A 51 -23.48 -2.73 13.33
N SER A 52 -24.15 -3.33 12.36
CA SER A 52 -23.62 -4.53 11.72
C SER A 52 -22.86 -4.36 10.42
N ALA A 53 -23.04 -3.24 9.69
CA ALA A 53 -22.38 -3.08 8.40
C ALA A 53 -21.00 -2.39 8.51
N GLU A 54 -20.83 -1.40 9.38
CA GLU A 54 -19.58 -0.65 9.50
C GLU A 54 -18.53 -1.33 10.39
N THR A 55 -18.94 -2.03 11.44
CA THR A 55 -18.01 -2.65 12.39
C THR A 55 -17.12 -3.72 11.76
N PRO A 56 -17.62 -4.66 10.93
CA PRO A 56 -16.76 -5.64 10.26
C PRO A 56 -15.77 -5.00 9.29
N TYR A 57 -16.19 -3.99 8.52
CA TYR A 57 -15.32 -3.29 7.58
C TYR A 57 -14.25 -2.48 8.29
N ARG A 58 -14.61 -1.81 9.38
CA ARG A 58 -13.66 -1.07 10.20
C ARG A 58 -12.65 -2.01 10.84
N THR A 59 -13.08 -3.12 11.43
CA THR A 59 -12.19 -4.15 11.96
C THR A 59 -11.28 -4.71 10.88
N PHE A 60 -11.80 -4.98 9.68
CA PHE A 60 -11.01 -5.44 8.56
C PHE A 60 -9.89 -4.45 8.19
N ILE A 61 -10.20 -3.16 8.12
CA ILE A 61 -9.20 -2.10 7.80
C ILE A 61 -8.17 -1.96 8.92
N GLU A 62 -8.57 -2.08 10.18
CA GLU A 62 -7.63 -1.98 11.32
C GLU A 62 -6.71 -3.21 11.43
N GLU A 63 -7.19 -4.40 11.10
CA GLU A 63 -6.43 -5.65 11.19
C GLU A 63 -5.62 -5.99 9.93
N MET A 64 -5.73 -5.19 8.84
CA MET A 64 -4.94 -5.44 7.63
C MET A 64 -3.45 -5.14 7.85
N ASN A 65 -2.61 -5.91 7.15
CA ASN A 65 -1.16 -5.77 7.20
C ASN A 65 -0.62 -4.54 6.45
N GLU A 66 -1.45 -3.91 5.62
CA GLU A 66 -1.14 -2.69 4.89
C GLU A 66 -1.62 -1.44 5.64
N GLY A 67 -0.91 -0.34 5.45
CA GLY A 67 -1.37 0.96 5.91
C GLY A 67 -2.51 1.47 5.03
N ALA A 68 -3.67 1.75 5.63
CA ALA A 68 -4.80 2.39 4.94
C ALA A 68 -4.88 3.86 5.37
N VAL A 69 -5.04 4.75 4.40
CA VAL A 69 -5.08 6.21 4.63
C VAL A 69 -6.13 6.86 3.74
N THR A 70 -6.84 7.83 4.28
CA THR A 70 -7.67 8.76 3.49
C THR A 70 -7.06 10.14 3.54
N LEU A 71 -6.91 10.78 2.37
CA LEU A 71 -6.28 12.08 2.22
C LEU A 71 -7.26 13.08 1.59
N THR A 72 -7.12 14.35 1.95
CA THR A 72 -7.67 15.44 1.15
C THR A 72 -6.85 15.63 -0.14
N ARG A 73 -7.37 16.44 -1.05
CA ARG A 73 -6.66 16.81 -2.30
C ARG A 73 -5.31 17.49 -2.04
N GLU A 74 -5.18 18.20 -0.94
CA GLU A 74 -3.95 18.87 -0.50
C GLU A 74 -2.96 17.93 0.20
N GLY A 75 -3.34 16.65 0.41
CA GLY A 75 -2.49 15.65 1.06
C GLY A 75 -2.57 15.66 2.58
N THR A 76 -3.63 16.25 3.18
CA THR A 76 -3.88 16.16 4.63
C THR A 76 -4.54 14.82 4.95
N ILE A 77 -4.03 14.14 5.96
CA ILE A 77 -4.53 12.82 6.41
C ILE A 77 -5.82 13.02 7.21
N LEU A 78 -6.94 12.54 6.67
CA LEU A 78 -8.25 12.54 7.34
C LEU A 78 -8.43 11.33 8.25
N TYR A 79 -7.96 10.18 7.79
CA TYR A 79 -8.01 8.92 8.51
C TYR A 79 -6.78 8.07 8.16
N CYS A 80 -6.33 7.27 9.10
CA CYS A 80 -5.40 6.16 8.85
C CYS A 80 -5.72 5.00 9.80
N ASN A 81 -5.35 3.77 9.44
CA ASN A 81 -5.38 2.65 10.38
C ASN A 81 -4.12 2.65 11.26
N GLN A 82 -4.12 1.83 12.33
CA GLN A 82 -2.98 1.72 13.23
C GLN A 82 -1.72 1.27 12.49
N ARG A 83 -1.85 0.40 11.49
CA ARG A 83 -0.71 -0.09 10.71
C ARG A 83 0.05 1.02 9.99
N PHE A 84 -0.65 2.01 9.43
CA PHE A 84 0.03 3.15 8.81
C PHE A 84 0.79 4.00 9.84
N ALA A 85 0.21 4.23 11.01
CA ALA A 85 0.88 4.96 12.09
C ALA A 85 2.17 4.25 12.53
N ASP A 86 2.16 2.90 12.58
CA ASP A 86 3.33 2.08 12.89
C ASP A 86 4.40 2.17 11.78
N LEU A 87 4.01 2.14 10.51
CA LEU A 87 4.91 2.29 9.37
C LEU A 87 5.66 3.62 9.39
N VAL A 88 4.95 4.72 9.66
CA VAL A 88 5.57 6.05 9.76
C VAL A 88 6.27 6.28 11.11
N LYS A 89 6.10 5.40 12.09
CA LYS A 89 6.66 5.47 13.46
C LYS A 89 6.23 6.73 14.22
N TYR A 90 4.97 7.14 14.06
CA TYR A 90 4.39 8.25 14.79
C TYR A 90 3.11 7.83 15.52
N PRO A 91 2.81 8.44 16.68
CA PRO A 91 1.56 8.18 17.39
C PRO A 91 0.34 8.48 16.51
N TYR A 92 -0.62 7.58 16.44
CA TYR A 92 -1.85 7.68 15.65
C TYR A 92 -2.51 9.07 15.72
N LYS A 93 -2.68 9.62 16.94
CA LYS A 93 -3.31 10.94 17.15
C LYS A 93 -2.53 12.10 16.51
N LYS A 94 -1.23 11.95 16.24
CA LYS A 94 -0.39 12.97 15.59
C LYS A 94 -0.35 12.81 14.08
N VAL A 95 -0.73 11.66 13.57
CA VAL A 95 -0.78 11.37 12.13
C VAL A 95 -2.02 11.99 11.53
N ILE A 96 -3.17 11.84 12.17
CA ILE A 96 -4.43 12.46 11.70
C ILE A 96 -4.31 13.99 11.73
N GLY A 97 -4.77 14.63 10.67
CA GLY A 97 -4.71 16.08 10.47
C GLY A 97 -3.34 16.60 10.01
N SER A 98 -2.30 15.73 9.93
CA SER A 98 -1.00 16.11 9.39
C SER A 98 -0.91 15.91 7.88
N SER A 99 0.06 16.54 7.24
CA SER A 99 0.34 16.31 5.81
C SER A 99 1.13 15.02 5.63
N ILE A 100 0.74 14.18 4.66
CA ILE A 100 1.45 12.95 4.29
C ILE A 100 2.90 13.22 3.87
N LYS A 101 3.17 14.37 3.29
CA LYS A 101 4.51 14.81 2.85
C LYS A 101 5.53 14.86 4.00
N ARG A 102 5.06 15.02 5.23
CA ARG A 102 5.92 15.02 6.41
C ARG A 102 6.65 13.69 6.62
N TYR A 103 6.08 12.61 6.16
CA TYR A 103 6.58 11.25 6.36
C TYR A 103 7.38 10.72 5.18
N ILE A 104 7.31 11.38 4.04
CA ILE A 104 7.98 11.02 2.79
C ILE A 104 9.25 11.87 2.64
N THR A 105 10.26 11.33 1.98
CA THR A 105 11.50 12.09 1.71
C THR A 105 11.23 13.28 0.77
N PRO A 106 11.98 14.38 0.89
CA PRO A 106 11.80 15.56 0.04
C PRO A 106 11.86 15.25 -1.47
N ASP A 107 12.72 14.30 -1.87
CA ASP A 107 12.89 13.89 -3.26
C ASP A 107 11.64 13.23 -3.83
N ASP A 108 10.92 12.45 -3.01
CA ASP A 108 9.71 11.75 -3.43
C ASP A 108 8.44 12.61 -3.26
N ASN A 109 8.48 13.73 -2.52
CA ASN A 109 7.35 14.64 -2.37
C ASN A 109 6.91 15.25 -3.71
N SER A 110 7.86 15.65 -4.57
CA SER A 110 7.56 16.18 -5.90
C SER A 110 6.92 15.14 -6.82
N LYS A 111 7.35 13.88 -6.68
CA LYS A 111 6.74 12.74 -7.41
C LYS A 111 5.31 12.50 -6.95
N LEU A 112 5.07 12.56 -5.64
CA LEU A 112 3.73 12.40 -5.07
C LEU A 112 2.78 13.49 -5.56
N ASP A 113 3.21 14.77 -5.58
CA ASP A 113 2.39 15.88 -6.07
C ASP A 113 2.00 15.70 -7.55
N SER A 114 2.98 15.38 -8.38
CA SER A 114 2.75 15.12 -9.81
C SER A 114 1.82 13.92 -10.02
N PHE A 115 1.99 12.89 -9.20
CA PHE A 115 1.19 11.68 -9.23
C PHE A 115 -0.27 11.96 -8.86
N LEU A 116 -0.52 12.63 -7.72
CA LEU A 116 -1.87 12.99 -7.28
C LEU A 116 -2.59 13.91 -8.27
N ALA A 117 -1.85 14.84 -8.90
CA ALA A 117 -2.44 15.76 -9.90
C ALA A 117 -2.86 15.04 -11.19
N GLN A 118 -2.29 13.88 -11.53
CA GLN A 118 -2.59 13.11 -12.74
C GLN A 118 -3.66 12.03 -12.54
N LEU A 119 -4.07 11.77 -11.28
CA LEU A 119 -5.07 10.75 -10.97
C LEU A 119 -6.45 11.17 -11.48
N THR A 120 -7.07 10.28 -12.22
CA THR A 120 -8.47 10.36 -12.66
C THR A 120 -9.27 9.19 -12.07
N GLN A 121 -10.61 9.28 -12.04
CA GLN A 121 -11.48 8.25 -11.46
C GLN A 121 -11.33 6.84 -12.09
N GLU A 122 -10.83 6.76 -13.31
CA GLU A 122 -10.66 5.50 -14.05
C GLU A 122 -9.26 4.91 -13.92
N LYS A 123 -8.31 5.63 -13.30
CA LYS A 123 -6.91 5.23 -13.27
C LYS A 123 -6.47 4.85 -11.86
N HIS A 124 -6.22 3.57 -11.68
CA HIS A 124 -5.51 3.06 -10.51
C HIS A 124 -4.02 3.12 -10.81
N ASP A 125 -3.28 3.89 -10.05
CA ASP A 125 -1.85 4.01 -10.30
C ASP A 125 -1.06 3.73 -9.01
N VAL A 126 0.19 3.33 -9.17
CA VAL A 126 1.06 2.90 -8.08
C VAL A 126 2.31 3.76 -8.06
N LEU A 127 2.64 4.32 -6.91
CA LEU A 127 3.85 5.09 -6.68
C LEU A 127 4.71 4.41 -5.62
N ILE A 128 6.01 4.32 -5.86
CA ILE A 128 6.98 3.89 -4.84
C ILE A 128 7.62 5.13 -4.24
N VAL A 129 7.57 5.23 -2.91
CA VAL A 129 8.17 6.33 -2.16
C VAL A 129 9.04 5.80 -1.03
N THR A 130 9.99 6.62 -0.61
CA THR A 130 10.83 6.36 0.55
C THR A 130 10.34 7.21 1.73
N LEU A 131 10.11 6.57 2.87
CA LEU A 131 9.80 7.28 4.10
C LEU A 131 11.06 7.89 4.73
N THR A 132 10.86 8.92 5.55
CA THR A 132 11.94 9.58 6.31
C THR A 132 12.66 8.63 7.27
N ASN A 133 12.06 7.50 7.64
CA ASN A 133 12.65 6.43 8.43
C ASN A 133 13.32 5.31 7.60
N THR A 134 13.59 5.57 6.30
CA THR A 134 14.26 4.66 5.35
C THR A 134 13.46 3.43 4.90
N LEU A 135 12.17 3.34 5.20
CA LEU A 135 11.29 2.30 4.66
C LEU A 135 10.86 2.65 3.24
N TYR A 136 10.74 1.64 2.39
CA TYR A 136 10.18 1.78 1.03
C TYR A 136 8.72 1.37 1.05
N LEU A 137 7.83 2.29 0.66
CA LEU A 137 6.40 2.02 0.54
C LEU A 137 5.97 2.01 -0.93
N ARG A 138 5.14 1.05 -1.26
CA ARG A 138 4.33 1.06 -2.47
C ARG A 138 2.97 1.65 -2.11
N LEU A 139 2.63 2.78 -2.71
CA LEU A 139 1.38 3.48 -2.53
C LEU A 139 0.45 3.17 -3.70
N SER A 140 -0.67 2.50 -3.43
CA SER A 140 -1.79 2.38 -4.37
C SER A 140 -2.80 3.45 -4.03
N VAL A 141 -3.12 4.34 -4.96
CA VAL A 141 -3.98 5.49 -4.71
C VAL A 141 -5.22 5.41 -5.59
N HIS A 142 -6.38 5.71 -4.99
CA HIS A 142 -7.67 5.75 -5.64
C HIS A 142 -8.36 7.08 -5.31
N LEU A 143 -8.95 7.72 -6.31
CA LEU A 143 -9.82 8.85 -6.08
C LEU A 143 -11.19 8.36 -5.60
N LEU A 144 -11.65 8.85 -4.47
CA LEU A 144 -12.97 8.50 -3.95
C LEU A 144 -14.06 9.19 -4.79
N PRO A 145 -15.21 8.51 -5.00
CA PRO A 145 -16.33 9.10 -5.70
C PRO A 145 -16.84 10.38 -5.00
N PRO A 146 -17.29 11.41 -5.76
CA PRO A 146 -17.68 12.72 -5.20
C PRO A 146 -18.81 12.68 -4.17
N TYR A 147 -19.67 11.64 -4.21
CA TYR A 147 -20.76 11.47 -3.23
C TYR A 147 -20.29 11.03 -1.83
N LEU A 148 -19.01 10.65 -1.66
CA LEU A 148 -18.37 10.33 -0.38
C LEU A 148 -17.59 11.54 0.16
N GLN A 149 -18.21 12.72 0.27
CA GLN A 149 -17.65 13.94 0.89
C GLN A 149 -16.38 14.52 0.21
N GLY A 150 -16.49 14.88 -1.06
CA GLY A 150 -15.47 15.66 -1.78
C GLY A 150 -14.41 14.81 -2.49
N ASP A 151 -13.50 15.47 -3.21
CA ASP A 151 -12.42 14.85 -3.97
C ASP A 151 -11.30 14.36 -3.02
N ASN A 152 -11.56 13.28 -2.30
CA ASN A 152 -10.60 12.68 -1.38
C ASN A 152 -9.92 11.48 -2.04
N TYR A 153 -8.69 11.20 -1.62
CA TYR A 153 -7.94 10.02 -2.04
C TYR A 153 -8.00 8.94 -0.96
N MET A 154 -8.19 7.69 -1.39
CA MET A 154 -7.90 6.51 -0.59
C MET A 154 -6.54 5.97 -1.01
N LEU A 155 -5.69 5.68 -0.05
CA LEU A 155 -4.33 5.24 -0.25
C LEU A 155 -4.07 3.97 0.57
N ILE A 156 -3.50 2.97 -0.08
CA ILE A 156 -3.00 1.75 0.57
C ILE A 156 -1.48 1.76 0.48
N ALA A 157 -0.83 1.67 1.63
CA ALA A 157 0.62 1.69 1.78
C ALA A 157 1.14 0.30 2.15
N THR A 158 1.83 -0.35 1.23
CA THR A 158 2.45 -1.66 1.43
C THR A 158 3.95 -1.48 1.67
N ASP A 159 4.49 -2.04 2.75
CA ASP A 159 5.94 -2.08 3.00
C ASP A 159 6.61 -3.05 2.01
N ILE A 160 7.52 -2.52 1.21
CA ILE A 160 8.31 -3.29 0.23
C ILE A 160 9.80 -3.26 0.54
N SER A 161 10.18 -2.89 1.77
CA SER A 161 11.59 -2.74 2.15
C SER A 161 12.37 -4.05 2.02
N ASP A 162 11.78 -5.18 2.44
CA ASP A 162 12.38 -6.51 2.27
C ASP A 162 12.52 -6.89 0.78
N LEU A 163 11.53 -6.52 -0.03
CA LEU A 163 11.59 -6.76 -1.47
C LEU A 163 12.72 -5.94 -2.11
N LYS A 164 12.85 -4.67 -1.74
CA LYS A 164 13.93 -3.80 -2.20
C LYS A 164 15.30 -4.29 -1.78
N LYS A 165 15.43 -4.77 -0.55
CA LYS A 165 16.67 -5.38 -0.07
C LYS A 165 17.07 -6.62 -0.88
N LYS A 166 16.13 -7.53 -1.12
CA LYS A 166 16.36 -8.71 -1.96
C LYS A 166 16.69 -8.35 -3.41
N GLU A 167 16.07 -7.32 -3.95
CA GLU A 167 16.40 -6.80 -5.28
C GLU A 167 17.86 -6.32 -5.34
N GLN A 168 18.30 -5.58 -4.34
CA GLN A 168 19.68 -5.09 -4.23
C GLN A 168 20.69 -6.22 -4.09
N GLU A 169 20.40 -7.23 -3.24
CA GLU A 169 21.22 -8.43 -3.11
C GLU A 169 21.36 -9.19 -4.44
N LEU A 170 20.27 -9.29 -5.21
CA LEU A 170 20.30 -9.91 -6.53
C LEU A 170 21.17 -9.12 -7.54
N ILE A 171 21.09 -7.79 -7.49
CA ILE A 171 21.94 -6.93 -8.35
C ILE A 171 23.43 -7.16 -8.02
N GLU A 172 23.76 -7.21 -6.73
CA GLU A 172 25.15 -7.46 -6.30
C GLU A 172 25.67 -8.84 -6.75
N ILE A 173 24.86 -9.90 -6.59
CA ILE A 173 25.19 -11.24 -7.06
C ILE A 173 25.39 -11.27 -8.58
N ILE A 174 24.52 -10.61 -9.33
CA ILE A 174 24.65 -10.49 -10.81
C ILE A 174 25.98 -9.84 -11.15
N GLY A 175 26.34 -8.73 -10.51
CA GLY A 175 27.61 -8.04 -10.73
C GLY A 175 28.84 -8.92 -10.45
N LYS A 176 28.82 -9.66 -9.33
CA LYS A 176 29.88 -10.63 -9.01
C LYS A 176 30.00 -11.74 -10.04
N LEU A 177 28.87 -12.27 -10.54
CA LEU A 177 28.85 -13.30 -11.58
C LEU A 177 29.37 -12.77 -12.94
N GLU A 178 29.02 -11.55 -13.31
CA GLU A 178 29.52 -10.91 -14.54
C GLU A 178 31.03 -10.70 -14.50
N THR A 179 31.56 -10.25 -13.35
CA THR A 179 33.01 -10.13 -13.11
C THR A 179 33.73 -11.49 -13.24
N HIS A 180 33.15 -12.54 -12.64
CA HIS A 180 33.69 -13.89 -12.70
C HIS A 180 33.72 -14.43 -14.14
N ILE A 181 32.65 -14.22 -14.91
CA ILE A 181 32.58 -14.60 -16.31
C ILE A 181 33.67 -13.88 -17.12
N MET A 182 33.90 -12.60 -16.84
CA MET A 182 34.92 -11.80 -17.51
C MET A 182 36.34 -12.34 -17.22
N ALA A 183 36.63 -12.66 -15.95
CA ALA A 183 37.89 -13.28 -15.53
C ALA A 183 38.12 -14.64 -16.21
N LEU A 184 37.10 -15.50 -16.27
CA LEU A 184 37.20 -16.81 -16.98
C LEU A 184 37.43 -16.66 -18.49
N ARG A 185 36.84 -15.62 -19.10
CA ARG A 185 37.09 -15.32 -20.54
C ARG A 185 38.52 -14.87 -20.76
N THR A 186 39.09 -14.03 -19.90
CA THR A 186 40.48 -13.57 -19.98
C THR A 186 41.43 -14.75 -19.84
N LEU A 187 41.26 -15.59 -18.81
CA LEU A 187 42.05 -16.80 -18.63
C LEU A 187 42.00 -17.76 -19.83
N ARG A 188 40.85 -17.84 -20.51
CA ARG A 188 40.73 -18.64 -21.71
C ARG A 188 41.54 -18.08 -22.87
N ILE A 189 41.54 -16.74 -23.03
CA ILE A 189 42.32 -16.05 -24.05
C ILE A 189 43.80 -16.23 -23.80
N ASP A 190 44.25 -16.02 -22.56
CA ASP A 190 45.66 -16.19 -22.16
C ASP A 190 46.13 -17.62 -22.42
N ASN A 191 45.33 -18.63 -22.03
CA ASN A 191 45.63 -20.04 -22.34
C ASN A 191 45.71 -20.34 -23.84
N ILE A 192 44.94 -19.67 -24.68
CA ILE A 192 45.01 -19.81 -26.14
C ILE A 192 46.28 -19.16 -26.68
N CYS A 193 46.70 -18.02 -26.16
CA CYS A 193 47.94 -17.35 -26.54
C CYS A 193 49.18 -18.20 -26.19
N ASP A 194 49.21 -18.72 -24.93
CA ASP A 194 50.31 -19.61 -24.48
C ASP A 194 50.45 -20.91 -25.31
N THR A 195 49.34 -21.34 -25.95
CA THR A 195 49.38 -22.54 -26.80
C THR A 195 49.91 -22.31 -28.19
N LEU A 196 49.77 -21.11 -28.72
CA LEU A 196 50.33 -20.75 -30.02
C LEU A 196 51.88 -20.74 -29.98
N ASP A 197 52.44 -20.48 -28.77
CA ASP A 197 53.89 -20.46 -28.53
C ASP A 197 54.48 -21.82 -28.15
N ALA A 198 53.64 -22.80 -27.73
CA ALA A 198 54.09 -24.13 -27.31
C ALA A 198 53.52 -25.27 -28.17
N VAL A 199 54.13 -25.51 -29.33
CA VAL A 199 53.81 -26.64 -30.21
C VAL A 199 54.25 -27.95 -29.57
N GLY A 200 53.40 -28.58 -28.71
CA GLY A 200 53.72 -29.89 -28.12
C GLY A 200 52.68 -30.60 -27.28
N THR A 201 51.58 -29.88 -26.86
CA THR A 201 50.65 -30.51 -25.91
C THR A 201 49.16 -30.33 -26.28
N LYS A 202 48.82 -30.52 -27.52
CA LYS A 202 47.49 -30.26 -28.11
C LYS A 202 46.32 -30.93 -27.36
N ASN A 203 46.50 -32.17 -26.89
CA ASN A 203 45.36 -32.93 -26.30
C ASN A 203 44.99 -32.57 -24.87
N LYS A 204 45.90 -32.11 -24.02
CA LYS A 204 45.58 -31.73 -22.63
C LYS A 204 44.86 -30.38 -22.58
N MET A 205 45.09 -29.51 -23.53
CA MET A 205 44.57 -28.16 -23.57
C MET A 205 43.19 -28.05 -24.18
N GLU A 206 42.82 -28.90 -25.12
CA GLU A 206 41.44 -29.00 -25.62
C GLU A 206 40.48 -29.37 -24.50
N ILE A 207 40.86 -30.29 -23.63
CA ILE A 207 40.05 -30.72 -22.46
C ILE A 207 39.86 -29.57 -21.45
N ALA A 208 40.89 -28.77 -21.18
CA ALA A 208 40.82 -27.64 -20.28
C ALA A 208 39.94 -26.51 -20.82
N ASN A 209 40.07 -26.16 -22.10
CA ASN A 209 39.25 -25.18 -22.79
C ASN A 209 37.75 -25.60 -22.82
N ASP A 210 37.49 -26.89 -23.05
CA ASP A 210 36.14 -27.42 -23.09
C ASP A 210 35.45 -27.34 -21.70
N LYS A 211 36.19 -27.57 -20.61
CA LYS A 211 35.72 -27.38 -19.23
C LYS A 211 35.39 -25.92 -18.96
N LEU A 212 36.28 -24.98 -19.26
CA LEU A 212 36.09 -23.54 -19.11
C LEU A 212 34.88 -23.04 -19.91
N TYR A 213 34.73 -23.50 -21.14
CA TYR A 213 33.60 -23.15 -21.98
C TYR A 213 32.26 -23.61 -21.35
N LYS A 214 32.18 -24.85 -20.87
CA LYS A 214 31.01 -25.39 -20.18
C LYS A 214 30.66 -24.59 -18.93
N GLU A 215 31.65 -24.12 -18.19
CA GLU A 215 31.45 -23.32 -16.98
C GLU A 215 30.94 -21.90 -17.30
N ILE A 216 31.51 -21.23 -18.28
CA ILE A 216 31.03 -19.94 -18.79
C ILE A 216 29.58 -20.03 -19.27
N VAL A 217 29.20 -21.07 -20.01
CA VAL A 217 27.83 -21.29 -20.46
C VAL A 217 26.87 -21.48 -19.27
N LYS A 218 27.30 -22.23 -18.23
CA LYS A 218 26.51 -22.42 -17.03
C LYS A 218 26.27 -21.10 -16.25
N LEU A 219 27.33 -20.30 -16.08
CA LEU A 219 27.24 -18.99 -15.41
C LEU A 219 26.37 -18.00 -16.21
N ASN A 220 26.52 -17.94 -17.53
CA ASN A 220 25.66 -17.08 -18.38
C ASN A 220 24.16 -17.45 -18.26
N ARG A 221 23.83 -18.76 -18.17
CA ARG A 221 22.45 -19.22 -17.94
C ARG A 221 21.94 -18.78 -16.55
N LEU A 222 22.81 -18.81 -15.54
CA LEU A 222 22.46 -18.38 -14.19
C LEU A 222 22.17 -16.88 -14.14
N VAL A 223 23.04 -16.06 -14.72
CA VAL A 223 22.85 -14.60 -14.85
C VAL A 223 21.56 -14.28 -15.59
N ALA A 224 21.27 -14.98 -16.70
CA ALA A 224 20.03 -14.76 -17.44
C ALA A 224 18.77 -15.10 -16.61
N LYS A 225 18.83 -16.17 -15.77
CA LYS A 225 17.74 -16.52 -14.83
C LYS A 225 17.56 -15.46 -13.75
N LEU A 226 18.66 -14.94 -13.19
CA LEU A 226 18.63 -13.90 -12.16
C LEU A 226 18.09 -12.58 -12.72
N LYS A 227 18.53 -12.16 -13.90
CA LYS A 227 18.00 -10.97 -14.60
C LYS A 227 16.50 -11.08 -14.90
N LYS A 228 15.99 -12.29 -15.24
CA LYS A 228 14.55 -12.52 -15.40
C LYS A 228 13.79 -12.44 -14.07
N LYS A 229 14.36 -12.94 -12.95
CA LYS A 229 13.75 -12.82 -11.62
C LYS A 229 13.69 -11.36 -11.15
N GLN A 230 14.78 -10.60 -11.38
CA GLN A 230 14.83 -9.17 -11.09
C GLN A 230 13.72 -8.40 -11.81
N LYS A 231 13.57 -8.60 -13.14
CA LYS A 231 12.48 -7.94 -13.91
C LYS A 231 11.07 -8.27 -13.40
N LYS A 232 10.84 -9.49 -12.86
CA LYS A 232 9.55 -9.87 -12.28
C LYS A 232 9.32 -9.29 -10.89
N ALA A 233 10.37 -8.92 -10.16
CA ALA A 233 10.27 -8.32 -8.83
C ALA A 233 10.09 -6.80 -8.87
N THR A 234 10.35 -6.17 -10.04
CA THR A 234 10.27 -4.71 -10.23
C THR A 234 8.91 -4.27 -10.84
N ILE A 235 8.04 -5.25 -11.21
CA ILE A 235 6.64 -5.04 -11.67
C ILE A 235 5.69 -5.32 -10.50
#